data_a76bdb74f13c310d082b3c14fdf4e3f1
#
_entry.id   a76bdb74f13c310d082b3c14fdf4e3f1
#
_cell.length_a   1.000
_cell.length_b   1.000
_cell.length_c   1.000
_cell.angle_alpha   90.00
_cell.angle_beta   90.00
_cell.angle_gamma   90.00
#
_symmetry.space_group_name_H-M   'P 1'
#
loop_
_entity.id
_entity.type
_entity.pdbx_description
1 polymer ?
#
loop_
_entity_poly.entity_id
_entity_poly.type
_entity_poly.pdbx_seq_one_letter_code
_entity_poly.pdbx_strand_id
1 'polypeptide(L)'
;PMRLLRWLALSALLASAQATAQVAKVVWHVDFSDARRLSAMIQNVNNMVTTYQGNLEDYDVRIVFLSGGIRFLTTDPLKGTPFEEDDAYRKARPDLITRLQQLRTLHEVKLELCEITREQLQLPKDKIIEGVAPVRSGVVRIAELQAKGFAYLKVE
;
A
#
# COMPACT_ATOMS: atom_id res chain seq x y z
N PRO A 1 -73.22 -11.18 -23.24
CA PRO A 1 -72.19 -11.69 -22.43
C PRO A 1 -70.91 -10.88 -22.67
N MET A 2 -70.54 -10.10 -21.66
CA MET A 2 -69.35 -9.24 -21.68
C MET A 2 -68.11 -10.05 -21.36
N ARG A 3 -67.15 -10.12 -22.30
CA ARG A 3 -65.88 -10.69 -22.08
C ARG A 3 -64.94 -9.61 -21.50
N LEU A 4 -64.63 -9.72 -20.20
CA LEU A 4 -63.64 -8.93 -19.51
C LEU A 4 -62.24 -9.35 -20.01
N LEU A 5 -61.59 -8.47 -20.76
CA LEU A 5 -60.21 -8.60 -21.13
C LEU A 5 -59.32 -8.24 -19.92
N ARG A 6 -58.73 -9.26 -19.29
CA ARG A 6 -57.72 -9.06 -18.23
C ARG A 6 -56.41 -8.65 -18.88
N TRP A 7 -56.05 -7.38 -18.75
CA TRP A 7 -54.67 -6.91 -19.03
C TRP A 7 -53.79 -7.29 -17.87
N LEU A 8 -52.97 -8.31 -18.06
CA LEU A 8 -51.85 -8.61 -17.19
C LEU A 8 -50.73 -7.62 -17.53
N ALA A 9 -50.58 -6.58 -16.74
CA ALA A 9 -49.43 -5.70 -16.76
C ALA A 9 -48.22 -6.47 -16.19
N LEU A 10 -47.37 -6.95 -17.09
CA LEU A 10 -46.07 -7.54 -16.73
C LEU A 10 -45.14 -6.40 -16.41
N SER A 11 -45.09 -6.01 -15.12
CA SER A 11 -44.09 -5.07 -14.61
C SER A 11 -42.72 -5.78 -14.57
N ALA A 12 -41.96 -5.66 -15.66
CA ALA A 12 -40.55 -6.06 -15.65
C ALA A 12 -39.80 -5.11 -14.71
N LEU A 13 -39.52 -5.55 -13.48
CA LEU A 13 -38.54 -4.92 -12.63
C LEU A 13 -37.17 -5.11 -13.31
N LEU A 14 -36.73 -4.10 -14.02
CA LEU A 14 -35.34 -3.92 -14.40
C LEU A 14 -34.58 -3.61 -13.11
N ALA A 15 -34.11 -4.65 -12.43
CA ALA A 15 -33.07 -4.53 -11.42
C ALA A 15 -31.80 -4.07 -12.14
N SER A 16 -31.60 -2.75 -12.18
CA SER A 16 -30.32 -2.16 -12.58
C SER A 16 -29.31 -2.60 -11.55
N ALA A 17 -28.59 -3.71 -11.82
CA ALA A 17 -27.39 -4.04 -11.12
C ALA A 17 -26.40 -2.89 -11.38
N GLN A 18 -26.36 -1.93 -10.48
CA GLN A 18 -25.29 -0.95 -10.45
C GLN A 18 -24.03 -1.77 -10.16
N ALA A 19 -23.25 -2.03 -11.21
CA ALA A 19 -21.90 -2.53 -11.06
C ALA A 19 -21.14 -1.43 -10.28
N THR A 20 -21.03 -1.59 -8.97
CA THR A 20 -20.13 -0.77 -8.17
C THR A 20 -18.74 -1.02 -8.74
N ALA A 21 -18.10 0.02 -9.28
CA ALA A 21 -16.74 -0.07 -9.76
C ALA A 21 -15.88 -0.70 -8.65
N GLN A 22 -15.26 -1.84 -8.93
CA GLN A 22 -14.49 -2.57 -7.94
C GLN A 22 -13.20 -1.80 -7.70
N VAL A 23 -12.99 -1.33 -6.46
CA VAL A 23 -11.76 -0.68 -6.02
C VAL A 23 -10.60 -1.68 -6.10
N ALA A 24 -9.56 -1.37 -6.85
CA ALA A 24 -8.35 -2.19 -6.89
C ALA A 24 -7.61 -2.08 -5.54
N LYS A 25 -7.43 -3.20 -4.84
CA LYS A 25 -6.83 -3.24 -3.50
C LYS A 25 -5.52 -4.03 -3.56
N VAL A 26 -4.41 -3.38 -3.22
CA VAL A 26 -3.09 -4.01 -3.30
C VAL A 26 -2.27 -3.67 -2.06
N VAL A 27 -1.64 -4.67 -1.45
CA VAL A 27 -0.66 -4.52 -0.40
C VAL A 27 0.72 -5.00 -0.89
N TRP A 28 1.70 -4.10 -0.80
CA TRP A 28 3.10 -4.39 -1.05
C TRP A 28 3.82 -4.64 0.28
N HIS A 29 4.64 -5.68 0.32
CA HIS A 29 5.36 -6.09 1.52
C HIS A 29 6.85 -5.74 1.40
N VAL A 30 7.37 -4.98 2.38
CA VAL A 30 8.79 -4.58 2.45
C VAL A 30 9.38 -5.04 3.77
N ASP A 31 10.07 -6.19 3.77
CA ASP A 31 10.76 -6.77 4.92
C ASP A 31 12.30 -6.85 4.72
N PHE A 32 12.78 -6.27 3.66
CA PHE A 32 14.18 -6.28 3.23
C PHE A 32 14.82 -4.90 3.37
N SER A 33 16.16 -4.85 3.35
CA SER A 33 16.98 -3.62 3.46
C SER A 33 17.77 -3.28 2.19
N ASP A 34 17.56 -4.00 1.09
CA ASP A 34 18.23 -3.74 -0.20
C ASP A 34 17.63 -2.55 -0.93
N ALA A 35 18.47 -1.52 -1.17
CA ALA A 35 18.03 -0.28 -1.81
C ALA A 35 17.61 -0.45 -3.27
N ARG A 36 18.22 -1.39 -4.01
CA ARG A 36 17.86 -1.64 -5.41
C ARG A 36 16.50 -2.32 -5.52
N ARG A 37 16.21 -3.28 -4.61
CA ARG A 37 14.88 -3.90 -4.51
C ARG A 37 13.81 -2.84 -4.20
N LEU A 38 14.07 -1.94 -3.25
CA LEU A 38 13.13 -0.85 -2.97
C LEU A 38 12.92 0.05 -4.18
N SER A 39 13.99 0.45 -4.86
CA SER A 39 13.90 1.28 -6.06
C SER A 39 13.06 0.61 -7.17
N ALA A 40 13.25 -0.68 -7.40
CA ALA A 40 12.44 -1.46 -8.34
C ALA A 40 10.97 -1.54 -7.91
N MET A 41 10.72 -1.77 -6.62
CA MET A 41 9.35 -1.78 -6.09
C MET A 41 8.67 -0.42 -6.27
N ILE A 42 9.34 0.69 -5.93
CA ILE A 42 8.79 2.04 -6.13
C ILE A 42 8.40 2.26 -7.59
N GLN A 43 9.24 1.82 -8.53
CA GLN A 43 8.93 1.91 -9.96
C GLN A 43 7.69 1.10 -10.32
N ASN A 44 7.57 -0.13 -9.80
CA ASN A 44 6.41 -0.99 -10.05
C ASN A 44 5.13 -0.40 -9.45
N VAL A 45 5.19 0.14 -8.23
CA VAL A 45 4.05 0.82 -7.61
C VAL A 45 3.63 2.04 -8.42
N ASN A 46 4.59 2.86 -8.86
CA ASN A 46 4.30 4.02 -9.70
C ASN A 46 3.61 3.62 -11.01
N ASN A 47 4.12 2.61 -11.70
CA ASN A 47 3.51 2.09 -12.93
C ASN A 47 2.09 1.57 -12.69
N MET A 48 1.87 0.87 -11.57
CA MET A 48 0.56 0.37 -11.18
C MET A 48 -0.45 1.50 -10.97
N VAL A 49 -0.12 2.48 -10.13
CA VAL A 49 -1.05 3.57 -9.80
C VAL A 49 -1.33 4.47 -11.01
N THR A 50 -0.33 4.72 -11.86
CA THR A 50 -0.54 5.48 -13.10
C THR A 50 -1.41 4.71 -14.11
N THR A 51 -1.33 3.38 -14.13
CA THR A 51 -2.23 2.54 -14.94
C THR A 51 -3.67 2.65 -14.44
N TYR A 52 -3.91 2.51 -13.13
CA TYR A 52 -5.25 2.68 -12.55
C TYR A 52 -5.81 4.07 -12.82
N GLN A 53 -5.00 5.12 -12.64
CA GLN A 53 -5.41 6.50 -12.94
C GLN A 53 -5.75 6.69 -14.43
N GLY A 54 -4.94 6.13 -15.33
CA GLY A 54 -5.20 6.17 -16.77
C GLY A 54 -6.49 5.46 -17.19
N ASN A 55 -6.87 4.42 -16.47
CA ASN A 55 -8.11 3.67 -16.67
C ASN A 55 -9.31 4.26 -15.90
N LEU A 56 -9.13 5.32 -15.14
CA LEU A 56 -10.14 5.90 -14.23
C LEU A 56 -10.66 4.88 -13.20
N GLU A 57 -9.79 3.99 -12.74
CA GLU A 57 -10.08 2.97 -11.73
C GLU A 57 -9.76 3.50 -10.33
N ASP A 58 -10.68 3.34 -9.40
CA ASP A 58 -10.41 3.60 -7.97
C ASP A 58 -9.46 2.53 -7.41
N TYR A 59 -8.55 2.94 -6.53
CA TYR A 59 -7.61 2.03 -5.90
C TYR A 59 -7.33 2.36 -4.43
N ASP A 60 -6.93 1.34 -3.66
CA ASP A 60 -6.31 1.46 -2.34
C ASP A 60 -5.00 0.66 -2.39
N VAL A 61 -3.89 1.35 -2.54
CA VAL A 61 -2.54 0.76 -2.59
C VAL A 61 -1.81 1.09 -1.30
N ARG A 62 -1.30 0.06 -0.64
CA ARG A 62 -0.58 0.17 0.63
C ARG A 62 0.77 -0.50 0.56
N ILE A 63 1.75 0.06 1.26
CA ILE A 63 3.07 -0.52 1.44
C ILE A 63 3.27 -0.72 2.93
N VAL A 64 3.43 -1.98 3.35
CA VAL A 64 3.66 -2.34 4.76
C VAL A 64 5.14 -2.68 4.94
N PHE A 65 5.80 -1.88 5.77
CA PHE A 65 7.21 -2.02 6.10
C PHE A 65 7.38 -2.70 7.45
N LEU A 66 8.24 -3.71 7.51
CA LEU A 66 8.64 -4.40 8.73
C LEU A 66 10.07 -4.91 8.59
N SER A 67 10.68 -5.37 9.69
CA SER A 67 12.06 -5.86 9.68
C SER A 67 13.02 -4.88 8.99
N GLY A 68 13.79 -5.32 8.01
CA GLY A 68 14.73 -4.48 7.26
C GLY A 68 14.10 -3.28 6.54
N GLY A 69 12.79 -3.33 6.27
CA GLY A 69 12.07 -2.25 5.62
C GLY A 69 12.04 -0.92 6.39
N ILE A 70 12.21 -0.96 7.72
CA ILE A 70 12.25 0.26 8.54
C ILE A 70 13.38 1.21 8.12
N ARG A 71 14.48 0.66 7.58
CA ARG A 71 15.62 1.42 7.10
C ARG A 71 15.23 2.53 6.12
N PHE A 72 14.19 2.29 5.33
CA PHE A 72 13.74 3.21 4.29
C PHE A 72 12.82 4.33 4.80
N LEU A 73 12.37 4.22 6.04
CA LEU A 73 11.41 5.15 6.64
C LEU A 73 12.04 6.08 7.70
N THR A 74 13.36 6.14 7.76
CA THR A 74 14.07 6.98 8.73
C THR A 74 15.33 7.57 8.12
N THR A 75 15.73 8.74 8.65
CA THR A 75 17.06 9.31 8.39
C THR A 75 18.08 8.95 9.47
N ASP A 76 17.64 8.23 10.52
CA ASP A 76 18.54 7.69 11.53
C ASP A 76 19.45 6.62 10.91
N PRO A 77 20.76 6.64 11.19
CA PRO A 77 21.69 5.65 10.64
C PRO A 77 21.52 4.23 11.17
N LEU A 78 20.64 4.01 12.17
CA LEU A 78 20.36 2.72 12.81
C LEU A 78 21.64 2.00 13.29
N LYS A 79 22.62 2.74 13.85
CA LYS A 79 23.90 2.23 14.30
C LYS A 79 23.76 1.08 15.30
N GLY A 80 24.56 0.03 15.09
CA GLY A 80 24.56 -1.15 15.97
C GLY A 80 23.36 -2.08 15.77
N THR A 81 22.51 -1.84 14.79
CA THR A 81 21.40 -2.72 14.41
C THR A 81 21.77 -3.53 13.15
N PRO A 82 21.03 -4.63 12.85
CA PRO A 82 21.21 -5.35 11.59
C PRO A 82 20.89 -4.53 10.32
N PHE A 83 20.28 -3.36 10.48
CA PHE A 83 19.84 -2.49 9.40
C PHE A 83 20.64 -1.19 9.31
N GLU A 84 21.79 -1.14 9.99
CA GLU A 84 22.70 0.00 9.94
C GLU A 84 22.98 0.43 8.49
N GLU A 85 23.01 1.74 8.26
CA GLU A 85 23.33 2.27 6.94
C GLU A 85 24.80 2.03 6.57
N ASP A 86 25.02 1.66 5.33
CA ASP A 86 26.31 1.70 4.66
C ASP A 86 26.44 2.95 3.78
N ASP A 87 27.65 3.20 3.24
CA ASP A 87 27.90 4.38 2.42
C ASP A 87 27.08 4.39 1.12
N ALA A 88 26.81 3.23 0.54
CA ALA A 88 26.03 3.12 -0.68
C ALA A 88 24.57 3.51 -0.41
N TYR A 89 24.00 2.99 0.68
CA TYR A 89 22.64 3.35 1.08
C TYR A 89 22.54 4.83 1.49
N ARG A 90 23.51 5.36 2.23
CA ARG A 90 23.50 6.78 2.63
C ARG A 90 23.40 7.72 1.42
N LYS A 91 24.06 7.36 0.32
CA LYS A 91 23.98 8.12 -0.95
C LYS A 91 22.63 7.98 -1.63
N ALA A 92 22.01 6.81 -1.60
CA ALA A 92 20.74 6.52 -2.25
C ALA A 92 19.51 7.00 -1.44
N ARG A 93 19.61 7.07 -0.11
CA ARG A 93 18.50 7.35 0.81
C ARG A 93 17.70 8.61 0.48
N PRO A 94 18.29 9.78 0.18
CA PRO A 94 17.50 10.98 -0.10
C PRO A 94 16.57 10.80 -1.30
N ASP A 95 17.05 10.18 -2.38
CA ASP A 95 16.25 9.89 -3.57
C ASP A 95 15.13 8.89 -3.25
N LEU A 96 15.43 7.81 -2.54
CA LEU A 96 14.44 6.79 -2.17
C LEU A 96 13.32 7.37 -1.29
N ILE A 97 13.67 8.17 -0.28
CA ILE A 97 12.68 8.83 0.57
C ILE A 97 11.82 9.80 -0.24
N THR A 98 12.43 10.60 -1.12
CA THR A 98 11.70 11.53 -2.00
C THR A 98 10.69 10.78 -2.86
N ARG A 99 11.09 9.69 -3.48
CA ARG A 99 10.20 8.87 -4.33
C ARG A 99 9.09 8.19 -3.55
N LEU A 100 9.36 7.69 -2.33
CA LEU A 100 8.31 7.17 -1.44
C LEU A 100 7.30 8.26 -1.06
N GLN A 101 7.79 9.47 -0.74
CA GLN A 101 6.91 10.61 -0.43
C GLN A 101 6.08 11.04 -1.65
N GLN A 102 6.62 10.96 -2.86
CA GLN A 102 5.87 11.21 -4.08
C GLN A 102 4.73 10.20 -4.28
N LEU A 103 4.99 8.91 -4.06
CA LEU A 103 3.92 7.89 -4.08
C LEU A 103 2.79 8.23 -3.11
N ARG A 104 3.14 8.70 -1.90
CA ARG A 104 2.17 9.09 -0.88
C ARG A 104 1.39 10.36 -1.27
N THR A 105 2.08 11.41 -1.68
CA THR A 105 1.48 12.74 -1.85
C THR A 105 0.82 12.95 -3.21
N LEU A 106 1.34 12.32 -4.26
CA LEU A 106 0.81 12.47 -5.63
C LEU A 106 -0.15 11.33 -6.01
N HIS A 107 0.02 10.14 -5.42
CA HIS A 107 -0.73 8.95 -5.79
C HIS A 107 -1.52 8.33 -4.63
N GLU A 108 -1.57 9.00 -3.48
CA GLU A 108 -2.32 8.57 -2.29
C GLU A 108 -1.98 7.15 -1.80
N VAL A 109 -0.77 6.65 -2.14
CA VAL A 109 -0.27 5.38 -1.63
C VAL A 109 -0.03 5.48 -0.12
N LYS A 110 -0.55 4.54 0.64
CA LYS A 110 -0.43 4.54 2.10
C LYS A 110 0.83 3.81 2.54
N LEU A 111 1.66 4.48 3.34
CA LEU A 111 2.86 3.90 3.95
C LEU A 111 2.52 3.50 5.38
N GLU A 112 2.75 2.23 5.72
CA GLU A 112 2.46 1.67 7.05
C GLU A 112 3.73 1.01 7.62
N LEU A 113 4.03 1.26 8.91
CA LEU A 113 5.21 0.69 9.59
C LEU A 113 4.80 -0.19 10.78
N CYS A 114 5.38 -1.37 10.85
CA CYS A 114 5.26 -2.28 11.98
C CYS A 114 5.88 -1.66 13.26
N GLU A 115 5.06 -1.40 14.27
CA GLU A 115 5.51 -0.87 15.56
C GLU A 115 6.42 -1.85 16.31
N ILE A 116 6.17 -3.16 16.21
CA ILE A 116 7.05 -4.16 16.81
C ILE A 116 8.49 -4.00 16.28
N THR A 117 8.67 -3.81 14.97
CA THR A 117 10.00 -3.58 14.39
C THR A 117 10.64 -2.31 14.96
N ARG A 118 9.89 -1.21 15.01
CA ARG A 118 10.40 0.06 15.54
C ARG A 118 10.80 -0.04 17.02
N GLU A 119 9.94 -0.68 17.84
CA GLU A 119 10.18 -0.88 19.27
C GLU A 119 11.40 -1.77 19.53
N GLN A 120 11.58 -2.86 18.77
CA GLN A 120 12.75 -3.74 18.87
C GLN A 120 14.07 -3.01 18.60
N LEU A 121 14.05 -2.02 17.70
CA LEU A 121 15.22 -1.19 17.42
C LEU A 121 15.34 0.02 18.35
N GLN A 122 14.39 0.19 19.27
CA GLN A 122 14.31 1.35 20.17
C GLN A 122 14.34 2.70 19.42
N LEU A 123 13.84 2.70 18.18
CA LEU A 123 13.81 3.91 17.36
C LEU A 123 12.65 4.83 17.80
N PRO A 124 12.92 6.09 18.20
CA PRO A 124 11.87 7.04 18.56
C PRO A 124 10.90 7.30 17.39
N LYS A 125 9.64 7.56 17.70
CA LYS A 125 8.60 7.81 16.69
C LYS A 125 8.89 9.04 15.82
N ASP A 126 9.48 10.08 16.41
CA ASP A 126 9.86 11.31 15.72
C ASP A 126 11.02 11.14 14.72
N LYS A 127 11.68 9.97 14.72
CA LYS A 127 12.70 9.61 13.73
C LYS A 127 12.11 8.97 12.47
N ILE A 128 10.82 8.64 12.46
CA ILE A 128 10.15 8.13 11.27
C ILE A 128 9.73 9.30 10.37
N ILE A 129 9.91 9.15 9.07
CA ILE A 129 9.54 10.17 8.09
C ILE A 129 8.03 10.45 8.16
N GLU A 130 7.64 11.66 7.76
CA GLU A 130 6.25 12.11 7.81
C GLU A 130 5.31 11.24 6.97
N GLY A 131 4.08 11.07 7.43
CA GLY A 131 3.00 10.43 6.69
C GLY A 131 3.02 8.90 6.71
N VAL A 132 3.88 8.30 7.52
CA VAL A 132 3.88 6.85 7.77
C VAL A 132 2.95 6.53 8.93
N ALA A 133 1.94 5.68 8.68
CA ALA A 133 1.01 5.23 9.71
C ALA A 133 1.58 4.06 10.51
N PRO A 134 1.55 4.08 11.85
CA PRO A 134 1.96 2.95 12.64
C PRO A 134 0.89 1.84 12.58
N VAL A 135 1.32 0.59 12.48
CA VAL A 135 0.47 -0.60 12.65
C VAL A 135 1.09 -1.50 13.72
N ARG A 136 0.28 -2.09 14.58
CA ARG A 136 0.79 -2.86 15.73
C ARG A 136 1.73 -3.99 15.28
N SER A 137 1.32 -4.77 14.30
CA SER A 137 2.10 -5.86 13.73
C SER A 137 1.98 -5.85 12.20
N GLY A 138 3.10 -5.77 11.50
CA GLY A 138 3.11 -5.76 10.04
C GLY A 138 2.55 -7.05 9.43
N VAL A 139 2.89 -8.22 9.99
CA VAL A 139 2.39 -9.51 9.50
C VAL A 139 0.89 -9.68 9.71
N VAL A 140 0.37 -9.27 10.88
CA VAL A 140 -1.07 -9.26 11.15
C VAL A 140 -1.78 -8.30 10.21
N ARG A 141 -1.20 -7.11 10.01
CA ARG A 141 -1.76 -6.11 9.10
C ARG A 141 -1.89 -6.64 7.67
N ILE A 142 -0.86 -7.30 7.15
CA ILE A 142 -0.91 -7.91 5.81
C ILE A 142 -2.00 -8.99 5.73
N ALA A 143 -2.11 -9.86 6.74
CA ALA A 143 -3.15 -10.88 6.80
C ALA A 143 -4.56 -10.27 6.83
N GLU A 144 -4.78 -9.22 7.62
CA GLU A 144 -6.06 -8.49 7.68
C GLU A 144 -6.41 -7.84 6.35
N LEU A 145 -5.43 -7.24 5.66
CA LEU A 145 -5.63 -6.64 4.35
C LEU A 145 -6.02 -7.70 3.31
N GLN A 146 -5.33 -8.85 3.29
CA GLN A 146 -5.68 -9.96 2.41
C GLN A 146 -7.10 -10.48 2.69
N ALA A 147 -7.50 -10.59 3.95
CA ALA A 147 -8.87 -10.95 4.33
C ALA A 147 -9.92 -9.93 3.84
N LYS A 148 -9.51 -8.67 3.61
CA LYS A 148 -10.34 -7.59 3.05
C LYS A 148 -10.25 -7.49 1.52
N GLY A 149 -9.66 -8.50 0.86
CA GLY A 149 -9.57 -8.59 -0.59
C GLY A 149 -8.39 -7.85 -1.22
N PHE A 150 -7.36 -7.50 -0.44
CA PHE A 150 -6.12 -6.96 -1.00
C PHE A 150 -5.29 -8.06 -1.66
N ALA A 151 -4.87 -7.83 -2.91
CA ALA A 151 -3.85 -8.65 -3.55
C ALA A 151 -2.49 -8.40 -2.86
N TYR A 152 -1.75 -9.47 -2.57
CA TYR A 152 -0.42 -9.39 -1.96
C TYR A 152 0.66 -9.39 -3.03
N LEU A 153 1.54 -8.41 -2.99
CA LEU A 153 2.70 -8.32 -3.87
C LEU A 153 3.99 -8.09 -3.07
N LYS A 154 5.07 -8.67 -3.58
CA LYS A 154 6.43 -8.51 -3.05
C LYS A 154 7.42 -8.54 -4.22
N VAL A 155 8.46 -7.70 -4.16
CA VAL A 155 9.59 -7.77 -5.08
C VAL A 155 10.66 -8.67 -4.45
N GLU A 156 11.17 -9.63 -5.21
CA GLU A 156 12.27 -10.52 -4.81
C GLU A 156 13.61 -10.08 -5.39
#